data_956a4b030dc80365255ab62856b7bac5
#
_entry.id   956a4b030dc80365255ab62856b7bac5
#
_cell.length_a   1.000
_cell.length_b   1.000
_cell.length_c   1.000
_cell.angle_alpha   90.00
_cell.angle_beta   90.00
_cell.angle_gamma   90.00
#
_symmetry.space_group_name_H-M   'P 1'
#
loop_
_entity.id
_entity.type
_entity.pdbx_description
1 polymer ?
#
loop_
_entity_poly.entity_id
_entity_poly.type
_entity_poly.pdbx_seq_one_letter_code
_entity_poly.pdbx_strand_id
1 'polypeptide(L)'
;PKFNYSEHQIENEIFIYSERLLFEKGIEDQQFGFTEWDGIKAFYATHPKYSVPFDLFSASFYLVSRYEEYLPHLRDLHDRYNETESIAYTRGFLQKPVVNIWAQKFKSIILERYPTLKSVSSKYKYVSTIDIDNAFAYLEKGLMRTIGAYGRSLVNFDLPQIVERTKVLMRLMHDPYHTYELMHDLHKRYKINVIYFFLLGEYGENDKNVSVDNRNFQSLIQSLADYADAGIHPSYGSNIKQGRLQKEVQLLTKILKREVTKSRQHFLKIR
;
A
#
# COMPACT_ATOMS: atom_id res chain seq x y z
N PRO A 1 -31.79 10.23 -5.90
CA PRO A 1 -31.87 9.03 -6.70
C PRO A 1 -32.30 7.85 -5.84
N LYS A 2 -33.07 6.94 -6.42
CA LYS A 2 -33.42 5.65 -5.82
C LYS A 2 -32.88 4.55 -6.70
N PHE A 3 -32.39 3.48 -6.11
CA PHE A 3 -32.10 2.22 -6.77
C PHE A 3 -32.52 1.07 -5.85
N ASN A 4 -32.84 -0.05 -6.43
CA ASN A 4 -33.25 -1.25 -5.73
C ASN A 4 -32.07 -2.24 -5.70
N TYR A 5 -31.65 -2.63 -4.53
CA TYR A 5 -30.66 -3.67 -4.30
C TYR A 5 -31.31 -4.80 -3.49
N SER A 6 -31.83 -5.77 -4.17
CA SER A 6 -32.57 -6.90 -3.59
C SER A 6 -32.67 -8.07 -4.58
N GLU A 7 -33.38 -9.13 -4.21
CA GLU A 7 -33.65 -10.28 -5.07
C GLU A 7 -34.85 -10.03 -6.02
N HIS A 8 -35.60 -8.95 -5.83
CA HIS A 8 -36.83 -8.68 -6.57
C HIS A 8 -36.81 -7.32 -7.24
N GLN A 9 -37.02 -7.33 -8.56
CA GLN A 9 -37.08 -6.09 -9.32
C GLN A 9 -38.36 -5.30 -8.97
N ILE A 10 -38.22 -3.99 -8.74
CA ILE A 10 -39.30 -3.03 -8.61
C ILE A 10 -39.36 -2.20 -9.88
N GLU A 11 -40.53 -2.07 -10.46
CA GLU A 11 -40.72 -1.29 -11.67
C GLU A 11 -40.30 0.17 -11.51
N ASN A 12 -39.69 0.72 -12.56
CA ASN A 12 -39.20 2.09 -12.61
C ASN A 12 -38.00 2.44 -11.68
N GLU A 13 -37.39 1.46 -11.04
CA GLU A 13 -36.17 1.67 -10.28
C GLU A 13 -34.93 1.10 -11.01
N ILE A 14 -33.75 1.70 -10.79
CA ILE A 14 -32.50 1.09 -11.20
C ILE A 14 -32.33 -0.15 -10.34
N PHE A 15 -32.23 -1.31 -10.97
CA PHE A 15 -32.19 -2.60 -10.28
C PHE A 15 -30.79 -3.21 -10.32
N ILE A 16 -30.32 -3.64 -9.16
CA ILE A 16 -29.12 -4.45 -8.97
C ILE A 16 -29.53 -5.67 -8.15
N TYR A 17 -29.41 -6.84 -8.73
CA TYR A 17 -29.69 -8.08 -8.01
C TYR A 17 -28.68 -8.33 -6.91
N SER A 18 -29.12 -8.73 -5.72
CA SER A 18 -28.27 -9.02 -4.58
C SER A 18 -27.98 -10.50 -4.46
N GLU A 19 -26.69 -10.86 -4.51
CA GLU A 19 -26.19 -12.22 -4.22
C GLU A 19 -25.92 -12.45 -2.71
N ARG A 20 -26.38 -11.55 -1.87
CA ARG A 20 -26.40 -11.62 -0.42
C ARG A 20 -25.08 -11.49 0.33
N LEU A 21 -23.90 -11.54 -0.29
CA LEU A 21 -22.61 -11.44 0.42
C LEU A 21 -22.58 -10.31 1.45
N LEU A 22 -23.16 -9.14 1.13
CA LEU A 22 -23.16 -8.00 2.05
C LEU A 22 -24.09 -8.16 3.27
N PHE A 23 -24.91 -9.18 3.29
CA PHE A 23 -25.83 -9.50 4.40
C PHE A 23 -25.41 -10.73 5.20
N GLU A 24 -24.34 -11.40 4.78
CA GLU A 24 -23.74 -12.54 5.48
C GLU A 24 -23.00 -12.10 6.74
N LYS A 25 -22.89 -13.01 7.67
CA LYS A 25 -22.08 -12.84 8.90
C LYS A 25 -20.93 -13.81 8.87
N GLY A 26 -19.73 -13.29 9.03
CA GLY A 26 -18.52 -14.11 8.98
C GLY A 26 -17.88 -14.12 7.60
N ILE A 27 -16.99 -15.09 7.38
CA ILE A 27 -16.25 -15.28 6.14
C ILE A 27 -16.46 -16.70 5.70
N GLU A 28 -17.07 -16.89 4.55
CA GLU A 28 -17.39 -18.19 3.97
C GLU A 28 -16.88 -18.26 2.53
N ASP A 29 -16.65 -19.47 2.05
CA ASP A 29 -16.28 -19.70 0.65
C ASP A 29 -17.42 -19.26 -0.27
N GLN A 30 -17.12 -18.43 -1.27
CA GLN A 30 -18.10 -17.82 -2.13
C GLN A 30 -18.19 -18.52 -3.47
N GLN A 31 -19.41 -18.87 -3.88
CA GLN A 31 -19.69 -19.46 -5.17
C GLN A 31 -20.34 -18.39 -6.08
N PHE A 32 -19.70 -18.06 -7.17
CA PHE A 32 -20.20 -17.04 -8.09
C PHE A 32 -19.92 -17.38 -9.56
N GLY A 33 -20.82 -16.98 -10.44
CA GLY A 33 -20.60 -16.99 -11.87
C GLY A 33 -19.79 -15.81 -12.37
N PHE A 34 -19.26 -15.91 -13.60
CA PHE A 34 -18.52 -14.84 -14.27
C PHE A 34 -19.33 -14.30 -15.44
N THR A 35 -19.15 -12.99 -15.70
CA THR A 35 -19.75 -12.29 -16.83
C THR A 35 -18.84 -11.17 -17.31
N GLU A 36 -19.26 -10.49 -18.35
CA GLU A 36 -18.63 -9.26 -18.82
C GLU A 36 -19.68 -8.15 -18.90
N TRP A 37 -19.29 -6.96 -18.46
CA TRP A 37 -20.10 -5.75 -18.62
C TRP A 37 -19.38 -4.78 -19.55
N ASP A 38 -19.82 -4.73 -20.80
CA ASP A 38 -19.19 -3.97 -21.90
C ASP A 38 -17.67 -4.24 -22.00
N GLY A 39 -17.30 -5.50 -22.10
CA GLY A 39 -15.92 -5.93 -22.24
C GLY A 39 -15.06 -5.86 -20.96
N ILE A 40 -15.66 -5.52 -19.82
CA ILE A 40 -14.99 -5.53 -18.52
C ILE A 40 -15.43 -6.76 -17.73
N LYS A 41 -14.45 -7.57 -17.31
CA LYS A 41 -14.70 -8.76 -16.48
C LYS A 41 -15.43 -8.40 -15.20
N ALA A 42 -16.40 -9.24 -14.83
CA ALA A 42 -17.16 -9.14 -13.60
C ALA A 42 -17.50 -10.55 -13.08
N PHE A 43 -17.84 -10.63 -11.83
CA PHE A 43 -18.27 -11.86 -11.16
C PHE A 43 -19.44 -11.57 -10.21
N TYR A 44 -20.02 -12.58 -9.58
CA TYR A 44 -21.38 -12.55 -9.05
C TYR A 44 -22.38 -12.28 -10.17
N ALA A 45 -22.24 -13.04 -11.27
CA ALA A 45 -23.07 -12.91 -12.47
C ALA A 45 -24.53 -13.16 -12.16
N THR A 46 -25.36 -12.24 -12.61
CA THR A 46 -26.84 -12.30 -12.50
C THR A 46 -27.46 -12.43 -13.89
N HIS A 47 -28.72 -12.08 -14.02
CA HIS A 47 -29.39 -12.22 -15.31
C HIS A 47 -28.90 -11.19 -16.35
N PRO A 48 -28.48 -11.60 -17.56
CA PRO A 48 -27.87 -10.71 -18.56
C PRO A 48 -28.77 -9.60 -19.08
N LYS A 49 -30.11 -9.68 -18.88
CA LYS A 49 -31.05 -8.64 -19.24
C LYS A 49 -31.13 -7.48 -18.24
N TYR A 50 -30.51 -7.60 -17.08
CA TYR A 50 -30.44 -6.50 -16.13
C TYR A 50 -29.47 -5.41 -16.61
N SER A 51 -29.75 -4.18 -16.27
CA SER A 51 -28.88 -3.04 -16.62
C SER A 51 -27.47 -3.19 -16.04
N VAL A 52 -27.38 -3.88 -14.92
CA VAL A 52 -26.11 -4.32 -14.32
C VAL A 52 -26.17 -5.86 -14.21
N PRO A 53 -25.44 -6.62 -15.07
CA PRO A 53 -25.60 -8.06 -15.19
C PRO A 53 -24.83 -8.86 -14.13
N PHE A 54 -24.52 -8.25 -13.00
CA PHE A 54 -23.85 -8.87 -11.86
C PHE A 54 -24.13 -8.08 -10.58
N ASP A 55 -23.90 -8.69 -9.42
CA ASP A 55 -23.98 -7.97 -8.14
C ASP A 55 -22.74 -7.06 -7.96
N LEU A 56 -22.91 -5.83 -8.41
CA LEU A 56 -21.88 -4.79 -8.38
C LEU A 56 -21.31 -4.55 -6.97
N PHE A 57 -22.17 -4.59 -5.97
CA PHE A 57 -21.78 -4.27 -4.60
C PHE A 57 -21.02 -5.43 -3.94
N SER A 58 -21.52 -6.66 -4.09
CA SER A 58 -20.83 -7.86 -3.61
C SER A 58 -19.46 -8.02 -4.28
N ALA A 59 -19.39 -7.87 -5.62
CA ALA A 59 -18.14 -7.97 -6.36
C ALA A 59 -17.13 -6.87 -5.95
N SER A 60 -17.60 -5.64 -5.76
CA SER A 60 -16.75 -4.55 -5.30
C SER A 60 -16.26 -4.77 -3.87
N PHE A 61 -17.14 -5.18 -2.96
CA PHE A 61 -16.80 -5.51 -1.58
C PHE A 61 -15.75 -6.62 -1.52
N TYR A 62 -15.95 -7.70 -2.27
CA TYR A 62 -15.04 -8.85 -2.32
C TYR A 62 -13.60 -8.43 -2.66
N LEU A 63 -13.43 -7.57 -3.67
CA LEU A 63 -12.10 -7.09 -4.07
C LEU A 63 -11.52 -6.05 -3.10
N VAL A 64 -12.31 -5.08 -2.67
CA VAL A 64 -11.84 -3.97 -1.82
C VAL A 64 -11.52 -4.43 -0.41
N SER A 65 -12.29 -5.36 0.14
CA SER A 65 -12.04 -5.96 1.45
C SER A 65 -10.92 -6.99 1.45
N ARG A 66 -10.41 -7.36 0.26
CA ARG A 66 -9.44 -8.45 0.10
C ARG A 66 -9.99 -9.78 0.65
N TYR A 67 -11.25 -10.07 0.35
CA TYR A 67 -11.99 -11.20 0.92
C TYR A 67 -11.27 -12.54 0.74
N GLU A 68 -10.63 -12.75 -0.42
CA GLU A 68 -9.85 -13.97 -0.74
C GLU A 68 -8.73 -14.24 0.27
N GLU A 69 -8.17 -13.22 0.88
CA GLU A 69 -7.05 -13.37 1.81
C GLU A 69 -7.46 -13.90 3.18
N TYR A 70 -8.76 -13.91 3.47
CA TYR A 70 -9.33 -14.53 4.67
C TYR A 70 -9.73 -15.99 4.46
N LEU A 71 -9.80 -16.42 3.21
CA LEU A 71 -10.06 -17.83 2.84
C LEU A 71 -8.76 -18.65 2.87
N PRO A 72 -8.83 -19.99 2.91
CA PRO A 72 -7.65 -20.84 2.76
C PRO A 72 -6.91 -20.52 1.46
N HIS A 73 -5.62 -20.20 1.53
CA HIS A 73 -4.77 -19.86 0.39
C HIS A 73 -3.31 -20.25 0.62
N LEU A 74 -2.54 -20.33 -0.46
CA LEU A 74 -1.09 -20.49 -0.39
C LEU A 74 -0.43 -19.15 -0.01
N ARG A 75 0.60 -19.26 0.84
CA ARG A 75 1.35 -18.09 1.33
C ARG A 75 2.79 -18.14 0.84
N ASP A 76 3.37 -16.97 0.64
CA ASP A 76 4.78 -16.84 0.30
C ASP A 76 5.69 -16.99 1.54
N LEU A 77 7.02 -16.85 1.33
CA LEU A 77 8.04 -16.93 2.40
C LEU A 77 7.86 -15.90 3.52
N HIS A 78 7.11 -14.84 3.26
CA HIS A 78 6.77 -13.79 4.23
C HIS A 78 5.37 -13.94 4.78
N ASP A 79 4.70 -15.07 4.50
CA ASP A 79 3.35 -15.36 4.97
C ASP A 79 2.30 -14.37 4.41
N ARG A 80 2.54 -13.90 3.17
CA ARG A 80 1.64 -13.02 2.42
C ARG A 80 0.82 -13.84 1.42
N TYR A 81 -0.35 -13.31 1.08
CA TYR A 81 -1.17 -13.84 -0.01
C TYR A 81 -0.43 -13.75 -1.34
N ASN A 82 -0.45 -14.82 -2.13
CA ASN A 82 0.16 -14.82 -3.45
C ASN A 82 -0.85 -14.30 -4.47
N GLU A 83 -0.49 -13.26 -5.22
CA GLU A 83 -1.35 -12.62 -6.22
C GLU A 83 -1.83 -13.59 -7.30
N THR A 84 -1.08 -14.66 -7.58
CA THR A 84 -1.46 -15.68 -8.57
C THR A 84 -2.65 -16.55 -8.14
N GLU A 85 -2.96 -16.58 -6.85
CA GLU A 85 -4.14 -17.24 -6.29
C GLU A 85 -5.41 -16.41 -6.52
N SER A 86 -5.27 -15.09 -6.77
CA SER A 86 -6.41 -14.19 -6.85
C SER A 86 -7.30 -14.44 -8.07
N ILE A 87 -8.59 -14.23 -7.89
CA ILE A 87 -9.57 -14.20 -9.00
C ILE A 87 -9.16 -13.19 -10.08
N ALA A 88 -8.57 -12.07 -9.66
CA ALA A 88 -8.14 -11.03 -10.57
C ALA A 88 -7.00 -11.51 -11.49
N TYR A 89 -6.05 -12.28 -10.98
CA TYR A 89 -5.00 -12.89 -11.78
C TYR A 89 -5.54 -14.00 -12.68
N THR A 90 -6.25 -14.97 -12.11
CA THR A 90 -6.75 -16.15 -12.83
C THR A 90 -7.75 -15.80 -13.95
N ARG A 91 -8.45 -14.67 -13.82
CA ARG A 91 -9.40 -14.15 -14.82
C ARG A 91 -8.84 -13.03 -15.68
N GLY A 92 -7.57 -12.66 -15.51
CA GLY A 92 -6.85 -11.75 -16.39
C GLY A 92 -7.27 -10.28 -16.26
N PHE A 93 -7.72 -9.83 -15.10
CA PHE A 93 -8.06 -8.43 -14.85
C PHE A 93 -7.27 -7.75 -13.72
N LEU A 94 -6.24 -8.42 -13.19
CA LEU A 94 -5.43 -7.90 -12.08
C LEU A 94 -4.86 -6.48 -12.35
N GLN A 95 -4.50 -6.18 -13.59
CA GLN A 95 -3.94 -4.88 -13.96
C GLN A 95 -5.01 -3.83 -14.31
N LYS A 96 -6.29 -4.13 -14.14
CA LYS A 96 -7.40 -3.22 -14.43
C LYS A 96 -8.06 -2.76 -13.13
N PRO A 97 -8.30 -1.47 -12.93
CA PRO A 97 -9.04 -0.97 -11.77
C PRO A 97 -10.56 -1.21 -11.96
N VAL A 98 -10.97 -2.48 -11.99
CA VAL A 98 -12.34 -2.88 -12.38
C VAL A 98 -13.40 -2.25 -11.50
N VAL A 99 -13.18 -2.14 -10.18
CA VAL A 99 -14.13 -1.50 -9.26
C VAL A 99 -14.36 -0.04 -9.63
N ASN A 100 -13.30 0.69 -9.98
CA ASN A 100 -13.42 2.08 -10.42
C ASN A 100 -14.15 2.18 -11.76
N ILE A 101 -13.88 1.26 -12.68
CA ILE A 101 -14.55 1.21 -13.99
C ILE A 101 -16.04 0.90 -13.80
N TRP A 102 -16.39 -0.09 -12.98
CA TRP A 102 -17.79 -0.42 -12.66
C TRP A 102 -18.51 0.76 -11.99
N ALA A 103 -17.86 1.43 -11.04
CA ALA A 103 -18.42 2.60 -10.37
C ALA A 103 -18.70 3.75 -11.35
N GLN A 104 -17.81 4.00 -12.33
CA GLN A 104 -18.04 5.02 -13.36
C GLN A 104 -19.20 4.65 -14.29
N LYS A 105 -19.30 3.40 -14.72
CA LYS A 105 -20.43 2.91 -15.52
C LYS A 105 -21.75 3.01 -14.76
N PHE A 106 -21.75 2.60 -13.50
CA PHE A 106 -22.95 2.72 -12.66
C PHE A 106 -23.37 4.18 -12.44
N LYS A 107 -22.38 5.06 -12.24
CA LYS A 107 -22.62 6.51 -12.20
C LYS A 107 -23.28 7.02 -13.48
N SER A 108 -22.89 6.55 -14.65
CA SER A 108 -23.50 6.93 -15.92
C SER A 108 -24.98 6.52 -15.99
N ILE A 109 -25.33 5.30 -15.56
CA ILE A 109 -26.71 4.82 -15.46
C ILE A 109 -27.54 5.72 -14.51
N ILE A 110 -26.96 6.09 -13.36
CA ILE A 110 -27.62 6.98 -12.40
C ILE A 110 -27.92 8.36 -13.04
N LEU A 111 -26.91 8.93 -13.72
CA LEU A 111 -27.02 10.26 -14.32
C LEU A 111 -28.01 10.28 -15.52
N GLU A 112 -28.05 9.21 -16.30
CA GLU A 112 -29.01 9.03 -17.36
C GLU A 112 -30.47 9.00 -16.81
N ARG A 113 -30.68 8.27 -15.72
CA ARG A 113 -31.98 8.16 -15.06
C ARG A 113 -32.38 9.43 -14.30
N TYR A 114 -31.39 10.15 -13.75
CA TYR A 114 -31.59 11.36 -12.93
C TYR A 114 -30.74 12.54 -13.47
N PRO A 115 -31.13 13.16 -14.62
CA PRO A 115 -30.31 14.16 -15.30
C PRO A 115 -30.07 15.44 -14.49
N THR A 116 -30.89 15.71 -13.48
CA THR A 116 -30.78 16.90 -12.61
C THR A 116 -29.65 16.75 -11.55
N LEU A 117 -29.11 15.55 -11.40
CA LEU A 117 -28.02 15.33 -10.44
C LEU A 117 -26.72 15.98 -10.92
N LYS A 118 -26.14 16.79 -10.05
CA LYS A 118 -24.81 17.33 -10.28
C LYS A 118 -23.75 16.26 -9.95
N SER A 119 -22.99 15.87 -10.95
CA SER A 119 -21.86 14.97 -10.77
C SER A 119 -20.63 15.74 -10.32
N VAL A 120 -20.00 15.30 -9.24
CA VAL A 120 -18.68 15.76 -8.86
C VAL A 120 -17.64 15.01 -9.70
N SER A 121 -16.81 15.74 -10.44
CA SER A 121 -15.65 15.16 -11.12
C SER A 121 -14.49 15.01 -10.13
N SER A 122 -13.92 13.81 -10.04
CA SER A 122 -12.65 13.63 -9.33
C SER A 122 -11.52 14.25 -10.15
N LYS A 123 -10.69 15.06 -9.50
CA LYS A 123 -9.48 15.59 -10.14
C LYS A 123 -8.34 14.58 -9.95
N TYR A 124 -7.52 14.40 -10.97
CA TYR A 124 -6.29 13.62 -10.86
C TYR A 124 -5.42 14.21 -9.75
N LYS A 125 -4.91 13.35 -8.88
CA LYS A 125 -3.99 13.71 -7.82
C LYS A 125 -2.85 12.69 -7.80
N TYR A 126 -1.63 13.17 -7.95
CA TYR A 126 -0.42 12.38 -7.80
C TYR A 126 0.20 12.65 -6.42
N VAL A 127 0.58 11.59 -5.73
CA VAL A 127 1.30 11.65 -4.45
C VAL A 127 2.49 10.71 -4.55
N SER A 128 3.69 11.23 -4.36
CA SER A 128 4.91 10.41 -4.23
C SER A 128 4.97 9.84 -2.83
N THR A 129 5.19 8.53 -2.72
CA THR A 129 5.36 7.87 -1.43
C THR A 129 6.71 7.19 -1.38
N ILE A 130 7.50 7.46 -0.34
CA ILE A 130 8.89 7.01 -0.23
C ILE A 130 9.08 6.31 1.10
N ASP A 131 9.46 5.03 1.04
CA ASP A 131 9.78 4.24 2.22
C ASP A 131 11.26 4.42 2.55
N ILE A 132 11.55 4.75 3.80
CA ILE A 132 12.92 4.89 4.31
C ILE A 132 13.21 3.73 5.25
N ASP A 133 13.53 2.58 4.65
CA ASP A 133 13.93 1.38 5.38
C ASP A 133 15.32 1.54 5.96
N ASN A 134 16.19 2.23 5.23
CA ASN A 134 17.57 2.43 5.60
C ASN A 134 18.05 3.82 5.15
N ALA A 135 18.14 4.74 6.08
CA ALA A 135 18.44 6.14 5.81
C ALA A 135 19.84 6.39 5.24
N PHE A 136 20.81 5.49 5.51
CA PHE A 136 22.20 5.62 5.09
C PHE A 136 22.73 4.28 4.58
N ALA A 137 23.54 4.28 3.53
CA ALA A 137 24.18 3.08 3.00
C ALA A 137 25.32 2.59 3.92
N TYR A 138 26.21 3.49 4.31
CA TYR A 138 27.42 3.20 5.11
C TYR A 138 27.48 3.97 6.43
N LEU A 139 26.99 5.20 6.46
CA LEU A 139 27.01 6.04 7.67
C LEU A 139 26.07 5.50 8.75
N GLU A 140 26.33 5.87 10.00
CA GLU A 140 25.44 5.64 11.16
C GLU A 140 25.12 4.16 11.46
N LYS A 141 25.88 3.21 10.91
CA LYS A 141 25.67 1.76 11.14
C LYS A 141 26.25 1.26 12.45
N GLY A 142 27.11 2.04 13.10
CA GLY A 142 27.87 1.63 14.27
C GLY A 142 29.09 0.75 13.92
N LEU A 143 30.04 0.68 14.87
CA LEU A 143 31.34 0.07 14.65
C LEU A 143 31.24 -1.42 14.27
N MET A 144 30.49 -2.21 15.03
CA MET A 144 30.37 -3.66 14.82
C MET A 144 29.80 -4.02 13.44
N ARG A 145 28.74 -3.32 13.01
CA ARG A 145 28.15 -3.54 11.67
C ARG A 145 29.12 -3.13 10.56
N THR A 146 29.86 -2.06 10.77
CA THR A 146 30.88 -1.58 9.82
C THR A 146 32.01 -2.59 9.67
N ILE A 147 32.57 -3.10 10.76
CA ILE A 147 33.63 -4.14 10.74
C ILE A 147 33.13 -5.42 10.07
N GLY A 148 31.94 -5.90 10.46
CA GLY A 148 31.33 -7.08 9.84
C GLY A 148 31.09 -6.92 8.34
N ALA A 149 30.74 -5.71 7.90
CA ALA A 149 30.55 -5.40 6.49
C ALA A 149 31.89 -5.37 5.71
N TYR A 150 32.96 -4.85 6.30
CA TYR A 150 34.30 -4.97 5.71
C TYR A 150 34.74 -6.43 5.59
N GLY A 151 34.54 -7.24 6.65
CA GLY A 151 34.86 -8.67 6.61
C GLY A 151 34.12 -9.40 5.49
N ARG A 152 32.83 -9.13 5.33
CA ARG A 152 32.01 -9.71 4.24
C ARG A 152 32.53 -9.28 2.86
N SER A 153 32.84 -8.00 2.68
CA SER A 153 33.37 -7.49 1.40
C SER A 153 34.73 -8.10 1.07
N LEU A 154 35.61 -8.35 2.07
CA LEU A 154 36.85 -9.04 1.88
C LEU A 154 36.66 -10.50 1.45
N VAL A 155 35.78 -11.24 2.12
CA VAL A 155 35.47 -12.65 1.77
C VAL A 155 34.89 -12.76 0.35
N ASN A 156 34.09 -11.77 -0.06
CA ASN A 156 33.47 -11.74 -1.39
C ASN A 156 34.37 -11.08 -2.46
N PHE A 157 35.60 -10.67 -2.12
CA PHE A 157 36.51 -9.95 -3.01
C PHE A 157 35.91 -8.66 -3.62
N ASP A 158 35.00 -8.00 -2.89
CA ASP A 158 34.36 -6.76 -3.34
C ASP A 158 35.20 -5.54 -2.96
N LEU A 159 36.32 -5.38 -3.64
CA LEU A 159 37.22 -4.23 -3.43
C LEU A 159 36.57 -2.88 -3.73
N PRO A 160 35.77 -2.71 -4.79
CA PRO A 160 35.04 -1.46 -5.04
C PRO A 160 34.21 -1.02 -3.85
N GLN A 161 33.44 -1.91 -3.23
CA GLN A 161 32.60 -1.59 -2.07
C GLN A 161 33.43 -1.22 -0.84
N ILE A 162 34.62 -1.85 -0.65
CA ILE A 162 35.55 -1.49 0.42
C ILE A 162 36.04 -0.04 0.24
N VAL A 163 36.48 0.30 -0.97
CA VAL A 163 36.97 1.65 -1.29
C VAL A 163 35.87 2.70 -1.13
N GLU A 164 34.69 2.42 -1.67
CA GLU A 164 33.54 3.33 -1.58
C GLU A 164 33.16 3.58 -0.10
N ARG A 165 32.95 2.51 0.67
CA ARG A 165 32.65 2.60 2.10
C ARG A 165 33.69 3.42 2.85
N THR A 166 34.97 3.16 2.57
CA THR A 166 36.06 3.88 3.22
C THR A 166 36.03 5.38 2.90
N LYS A 167 35.84 5.74 1.62
CA LYS A 167 35.70 7.15 1.20
C LYS A 167 34.53 7.85 1.89
N VAL A 168 33.37 7.17 2.00
CA VAL A 168 32.19 7.72 2.68
C VAL A 168 32.45 7.91 4.18
N LEU A 169 33.03 6.91 4.86
CA LEU A 169 33.36 7.00 6.29
C LEU A 169 34.39 8.09 6.60
N MET A 170 35.34 8.30 5.68
CA MET A 170 36.31 9.41 5.75
C MET A 170 35.76 10.76 5.29
N ARG A 171 34.48 10.83 4.92
CA ARG A 171 33.80 12.03 4.38
C ARG A 171 34.44 12.59 3.10
N LEU A 172 35.12 11.77 2.34
CA LEU A 172 35.68 12.09 1.02
C LEU A 172 34.66 11.92 -0.10
N MET A 173 33.52 11.30 0.19
CA MET A 173 32.40 11.09 -0.73
C MET A 173 31.08 11.10 0.06
N HIS A 174 30.00 11.54 -0.58
CA HIS A 174 28.67 11.44 -0.01
C HIS A 174 28.23 9.98 0.13
N ASP A 175 27.40 9.70 1.14
CA ASP A 175 26.76 8.40 1.26
C ASP A 175 25.85 8.17 0.05
N PRO A 176 25.88 6.99 -0.60
CA PRO A 176 25.07 6.71 -1.79
C PRO A 176 23.57 6.91 -1.59
N TYR A 177 23.07 6.78 -0.36
CA TYR A 177 21.65 7.03 -0.05
C TYR A 177 21.35 8.51 0.26
N HIS A 178 22.34 9.38 0.22
CA HIS A 178 22.15 10.82 0.41
C HIS A 178 21.56 11.49 -0.86
N THR A 179 20.34 11.10 -1.20
CA THR A 179 19.57 11.61 -2.36
C THR A 179 18.45 12.56 -1.95
N TYR A 180 18.35 12.89 -0.67
CA TYR A 180 17.22 13.63 -0.10
C TYR A 180 17.08 15.05 -0.67
N GLU A 181 18.19 15.74 -0.87
CA GLU A 181 18.20 17.09 -1.48
C GLU A 181 17.70 17.04 -2.94
N LEU A 182 18.18 16.09 -3.73
CA LEU A 182 17.72 15.89 -5.10
C LEU A 182 16.23 15.59 -5.15
N MET A 183 15.75 14.69 -4.27
CA MET A 183 14.31 14.39 -4.18
C MET A 183 13.50 15.63 -3.81
N HIS A 184 13.96 16.40 -2.83
CA HIS A 184 13.31 17.65 -2.43
C HIS A 184 13.19 18.63 -3.60
N ASP A 185 14.28 18.86 -4.34
CA ASP A 185 14.31 19.76 -5.50
C ASP A 185 13.36 19.32 -6.61
N LEU A 186 13.31 18.01 -6.90
CA LEU A 186 12.39 17.44 -7.87
C LEU A 186 10.93 17.61 -7.42
N HIS A 187 10.61 17.29 -6.18
CA HIS A 187 9.25 17.44 -5.65
C HIS A 187 8.79 18.89 -5.66
N LYS A 188 9.67 19.82 -5.27
CA LYS A 188 9.41 21.25 -5.31
C LYS A 188 9.22 21.77 -6.75
N ARG A 189 10.12 21.40 -7.67
CA ARG A 189 10.07 21.80 -9.09
C ARG A 189 8.78 21.38 -9.77
N TYR A 190 8.34 20.15 -9.53
CA TYR A 190 7.14 19.58 -10.16
C TYR A 190 5.88 19.69 -9.29
N LYS A 191 5.95 20.38 -8.14
CA LYS A 191 4.84 20.55 -7.19
C LYS A 191 4.18 19.22 -6.80
N ILE A 192 4.99 18.21 -6.54
CA ILE A 192 4.55 16.87 -6.15
C ILE A 192 4.33 16.82 -4.65
N ASN A 193 3.16 16.35 -4.22
CA ASN A 193 2.93 16.00 -2.82
C ASN A 193 3.71 14.74 -2.46
N VAL A 194 4.34 14.73 -1.30
CA VAL A 194 5.20 13.63 -0.85
C VAL A 194 4.77 13.15 0.52
N ILE A 195 4.89 11.84 0.73
CA ILE A 195 4.77 11.22 2.04
C ILE A 195 6.01 10.35 2.25
N TYR A 196 6.77 10.59 3.30
CA TYR A 196 7.84 9.71 3.73
C TYR A 196 7.35 8.75 4.80
N PHE A 197 7.63 7.46 4.64
CA PHE A 197 7.34 6.43 5.64
C PHE A 197 8.65 5.95 6.25
N PHE A 198 8.77 6.04 7.58
CA PHE A 198 10.01 5.76 8.30
C PHE A 198 9.92 4.43 9.04
N LEU A 199 10.91 3.55 8.80
CA LEU A 199 11.09 2.30 9.53
C LEU A 199 11.85 2.57 10.83
N LEU A 200 11.18 2.37 11.96
CA LEU A 200 11.71 2.60 13.32
C LEU A 200 11.79 1.32 14.16
N GLY A 201 11.81 0.17 13.50
CA GLY A 201 11.89 -1.13 14.15
C GLY A 201 13.24 -1.39 14.83
N GLU A 202 13.25 -2.39 15.70
CA GLU A 202 14.51 -2.96 16.20
C GLU A 202 15.26 -3.65 15.05
N TYR A 203 16.59 -3.48 15.00
CA TYR A 203 17.40 -4.10 13.95
C TYR A 203 17.21 -5.63 13.95
N GLY A 204 16.97 -6.18 12.80
CA GLY A 204 16.70 -7.60 12.60
C GLY A 204 17.07 -8.09 11.20
N GLU A 205 16.70 -9.32 10.89
CA GLU A 205 16.97 -9.92 9.57
C GLU A 205 16.26 -9.15 8.45
N ASN A 206 15.00 -8.79 8.68
CA ASN A 206 14.15 -8.08 7.72
C ASN A 206 14.06 -6.56 8.00
N ASP A 207 14.52 -6.10 9.17
CA ASP A 207 14.49 -4.70 9.58
C ASP A 207 15.93 -4.17 9.67
N LYS A 208 16.43 -3.52 8.61
CA LYS A 208 17.84 -3.09 8.48
C LYS A 208 18.09 -1.62 8.80
N ASN A 209 17.12 -0.97 9.43
CA ASN A 209 17.17 0.45 9.77
C ASN A 209 18.34 0.84 10.67
N VAL A 210 18.61 2.13 10.75
CA VAL A 210 19.49 2.74 11.73
C VAL A 210 18.78 2.81 13.08
N SER A 211 19.54 2.78 14.19
CA SER A 211 18.95 2.92 15.53
C SER A 211 18.12 4.20 15.64
N VAL A 212 16.97 4.09 16.28
CA VAL A 212 16.07 5.23 16.54
C VAL A 212 16.73 6.28 17.44
N ASP A 213 17.68 5.87 18.31
CA ASP A 213 18.41 6.79 19.20
C ASP A 213 19.49 7.59 18.47
N ASN A 214 19.75 7.29 17.20
CA ASN A 214 20.72 8.02 16.40
C ASN A 214 20.23 9.44 16.09
N ARG A 215 20.98 10.45 16.56
CA ARG A 215 20.60 11.87 16.42
C ARG A 215 20.55 12.32 14.96
N ASN A 216 21.48 11.85 14.11
CA ASN A 216 21.50 12.23 12.70
C ASN A 216 20.28 11.67 11.97
N PHE A 217 19.85 10.45 12.32
CA PHE A 217 18.63 9.88 11.78
C PHE A 217 17.38 10.63 12.24
N GLN A 218 17.30 10.99 13.53
CA GLN A 218 16.18 11.82 14.04
C GLN A 218 16.14 13.20 13.35
N SER A 219 17.30 13.83 13.17
CA SER A 219 17.39 15.13 12.45
C SER A 219 16.95 14.99 10.98
N LEU A 220 17.31 13.89 10.32
CA LEU A 220 16.85 13.63 8.95
C LEU A 220 15.33 13.46 8.89
N ILE A 221 14.74 12.69 9.82
CA ILE A 221 13.27 12.53 9.92
C ILE A 221 12.59 13.89 10.07
N GLN A 222 13.08 14.73 10.98
CA GLN A 222 12.53 16.08 11.22
C GLN A 222 12.66 16.95 9.97
N SER A 223 13.83 17.00 9.37
CA SER A 223 14.12 17.77 8.16
C SER A 223 13.20 17.39 6.99
N LEU A 224 12.99 16.08 6.75
CA LEU A 224 12.07 15.61 5.71
C LEU A 224 10.61 15.95 6.03
N ALA A 225 10.24 15.89 7.30
CA ALA A 225 8.88 16.19 7.76
C ALA A 225 8.54 17.69 7.78
N ASP A 226 9.53 18.56 7.65
CA ASP A 226 9.31 20.02 7.56
C ASP A 226 8.66 20.45 6.23
N TYR A 227 8.86 19.69 5.16
CA TYR A 227 8.30 20.01 3.84
C TYR A 227 7.39 18.93 3.24
N ALA A 228 7.27 17.77 3.88
CA ALA A 228 6.47 16.66 3.42
C ALA A 228 5.64 16.04 4.54
N ASP A 229 4.61 15.30 4.16
CA ASP A 229 3.92 14.44 5.11
C ASP A 229 4.82 13.30 5.57
N ALA A 230 4.63 12.87 6.81
CA ALA A 230 5.37 11.77 7.41
C ALA A 230 4.41 10.70 7.96
N GLY A 231 4.79 9.43 7.81
CA GLY A 231 4.07 8.29 8.32
C GLY A 231 5.00 7.22 8.88
N ILE A 232 4.40 6.25 9.56
CA ILE A 232 5.14 5.09 10.04
C ILE A 232 5.26 4.03 8.95
N HIS A 233 6.45 3.42 8.82
CA HIS A 233 6.68 2.18 8.09
C HIS A 233 6.81 1.06 9.12
N PRO A 234 5.69 0.42 9.55
CA PRO A 234 5.73 -0.56 10.62
C PRO A 234 6.72 -1.68 10.28
N SER A 235 7.59 -2.02 11.22
CA SER A 235 8.62 -3.04 11.03
C SER A 235 8.05 -4.43 10.72
N TYR A 236 8.83 -5.27 10.08
CA TYR A 236 8.51 -6.69 9.91
C TYR A 236 8.23 -7.35 11.27
N GLY A 237 9.06 -7.00 12.27
CA GLY A 237 8.90 -7.47 13.63
C GLY A 237 7.60 -7.02 14.32
N SER A 238 6.97 -5.93 13.88
CA SER A 238 5.70 -5.46 14.44
C SER A 238 4.53 -6.39 14.15
N ASN A 239 4.60 -7.19 13.07
CA ASN A 239 3.62 -8.23 12.76
C ASN A 239 3.75 -9.49 13.64
N ILE A 240 4.91 -9.68 14.26
CA ILE A 240 5.18 -10.89 15.05
C ILE A 240 4.86 -10.65 16.52
N LYS A 241 5.16 -9.44 17.03
CA LYS A 241 5.08 -9.14 18.45
C LYS A 241 4.09 -8.02 18.73
N GLN A 242 3.04 -8.37 19.49
CA GLN A 242 2.03 -7.42 19.93
C GLN A 242 2.64 -6.21 20.67
N GLY A 243 2.12 -5.01 20.39
CA GLY A 243 2.56 -3.76 21.01
C GLY A 243 3.81 -3.12 20.38
N ARG A 244 4.52 -3.79 19.45
CA ARG A 244 5.65 -3.16 18.74
C ARG A 244 5.21 -2.00 17.86
N LEU A 245 4.17 -2.19 17.07
CA LEU A 245 3.61 -1.13 16.23
C LEU A 245 3.29 0.14 17.04
N GLN A 246 2.63 -0.05 18.19
CA GLN A 246 2.29 1.08 19.05
C GLN A 246 3.53 1.83 19.55
N LYS A 247 4.60 1.09 19.93
CA LYS A 247 5.89 1.70 20.32
C LYS A 247 6.52 2.47 19.18
N GLU A 248 6.56 1.92 17.97
CA GLU A 248 7.13 2.57 16.78
C GLU A 248 6.37 3.85 16.44
N VAL A 249 5.03 3.83 16.50
CA VAL A 249 4.19 5.02 16.31
C VAL A 249 4.47 6.07 17.37
N GLN A 250 4.58 5.69 18.65
CA GLN A 250 4.92 6.60 19.75
C GLN A 250 6.31 7.22 19.58
N LEU A 251 7.32 6.44 19.13
CA LEU A 251 8.65 6.94 18.83
C LEU A 251 8.63 7.98 17.73
N LEU A 252 7.95 7.70 16.61
CA LEU A 252 7.85 8.66 15.51
C LEU A 252 7.09 9.92 15.94
N THR A 253 5.99 9.78 16.67
CA THR A 253 5.24 10.90 17.25
C THR A 253 6.13 11.79 18.12
N LYS A 254 6.99 11.18 18.96
CA LYS A 254 7.95 11.90 19.81
C LYS A 254 8.99 12.66 18.99
N ILE A 255 9.54 12.04 17.93
CA ILE A 255 10.54 12.67 17.05
C ILE A 255 9.91 13.85 16.29
N LEU A 256 8.70 13.66 15.74
CA LEU A 256 8.00 14.66 14.94
C LEU A 256 7.28 15.73 15.78
N LYS A 257 7.05 15.47 17.07
CA LYS A 257 6.23 16.30 17.96
C LYS A 257 4.81 16.57 17.42
N ARG A 258 4.29 15.66 16.61
CA ARG A 258 2.93 15.71 16.05
C ARG A 258 2.39 14.29 15.88
N GLU A 259 1.07 14.17 15.81
CA GLU A 259 0.40 12.89 15.63
C GLU A 259 0.75 12.24 14.28
N VAL A 260 0.93 10.92 14.29
CA VAL A 260 1.19 10.10 13.11
C VAL A 260 -0.09 9.37 12.71
N THR A 261 -0.66 9.74 11.58
CA THR A 261 -1.95 9.23 11.09
C THR A 261 -1.82 8.40 9.81
N LYS A 262 -0.60 8.28 9.26
CA LYS A 262 -0.33 7.56 8.01
C LYS A 262 0.56 6.37 8.28
N SER A 263 0.26 5.26 7.62
CA SER A 263 1.00 4.01 7.76
C SER A 263 1.15 3.33 6.40
N ARG A 264 2.29 2.67 6.19
CA ARG A 264 2.55 1.78 5.06
C ARG A 264 3.38 0.61 5.55
N GLN A 265 2.81 -0.59 5.53
CA GLN A 265 3.41 -1.77 6.12
C GLN A 265 4.66 -2.25 5.37
N HIS A 266 5.75 -2.48 6.10
CA HIS A 266 6.98 -3.09 5.57
C HIS A 266 6.70 -4.50 5.04
N PHE A 267 7.28 -4.84 3.87
CA PHE A 267 6.99 -6.06 3.11
C PHE A 267 5.51 -6.21 2.69
N LEU A 268 4.66 -5.19 2.87
CA LEU A 268 3.21 -5.27 2.67
C LEU A 268 2.55 -6.44 3.43
N LYS A 269 3.17 -6.85 4.54
CA LYS A 269 2.67 -7.92 5.39
C LYS A 269 1.59 -7.38 6.31
N ILE A 270 0.33 -7.70 6.03
CA ILE A 270 -0.84 -7.34 6.84
C ILE A 270 -1.45 -8.64 7.38
N ARG A 271 -1.70 -8.67 8.69
CA ARG A 271 -2.42 -9.75 9.38
C ARG A 271 -3.62 -9.18 10.13
#